data_f5f8c2b45d386ce21c9533ef173e759f
#
_entry.id   f5f8c2b45d386ce21c9533ef173e759f
#
_cell.length_a   1.000
_cell.length_b   1.000
_cell.length_c   1.000
_cell.angle_alpha   90.00
_cell.angle_beta   90.00
_cell.angle_gamma   90.00
#
_symmetry.space_group_name_H-M   'P 1'
#
loop_
_entity.id
_entity.type
_entity.pdbx_description
1 polymer ?
#
loop_
_entity_poly.entity_id
_entity_poly.type
_entity_poly.pdbx_seq_one_letter_code
_entity_poly.pdbx_strand_id
1 'polypeptide(L)'
;MKLVEATIDKGFTEYAPDKIIGDKAYDSDKLDQQLSEERGIEMIAPHRKGRKRPRTQDGRKLRRYKRRWKVERLFAWLQNFRRLVVRYEYHAENFLGMVLLGCAKILLRFF
;
A
#
# COMPACT_ATOMS: atom_id res chain seq x y z
N MET A 1 1.20 3.03 13.23
CA MET A 1 0.12 2.06 13.08
C MET A 1 -1.24 2.70 12.89
N LYS A 2 -1.60 3.75 13.58
CA LYS A 2 -2.85 4.54 13.34
C LYS A 2 -3.05 4.98 11.87
N LEU A 3 -1.98 5.10 11.08
CA LEU A 3 -2.06 5.49 9.68
C LEU A 3 -2.61 4.40 8.76
N VAL A 4 -2.49 3.11 9.11
CA VAL A 4 -3.00 2.01 8.28
C VAL A 4 -4.52 2.07 8.21
N GLU A 5 -5.18 2.17 9.35
CA GLU A 5 -6.64 2.28 9.43
C GLU A 5 -7.16 3.52 8.71
N ALA A 6 -6.53 4.68 8.98
CA ALA A 6 -6.90 5.91 8.30
C ALA A 6 -6.70 5.85 6.77
N THR A 7 -5.72 5.08 6.30
CA THR A 7 -5.49 4.87 4.87
C THR A 7 -6.56 3.97 4.27
N ILE A 8 -6.98 2.93 4.98
CA ILE A 8 -8.06 2.03 4.54
C ILE A 8 -9.39 2.81 4.47
N ASP A 9 -9.68 3.63 5.48
CA ASP A 9 -10.93 4.41 5.55
C ASP A 9 -11.02 5.49 4.47
N LYS A 10 -9.88 5.96 3.97
CA LYS A 10 -9.79 6.92 2.85
C LYS A 10 -9.63 6.25 1.48
N GLY A 11 -9.79 4.94 1.41
CA GLY A 11 -9.74 4.20 0.15
C GLY A 11 -10.80 4.69 -0.85
N PHE A 12 -10.45 4.68 -2.14
CA PHE A 12 -11.36 5.10 -3.23
C PHE A 12 -12.35 4.04 -3.66
N THR A 13 -12.19 2.83 -3.15
CA THR A 13 -13.03 1.70 -3.50
C THR A 13 -14.09 1.51 -2.43
N GLU A 14 -15.31 1.19 -2.84
CA GLU A 14 -16.41 0.87 -1.94
C GLU A 14 -16.16 -0.42 -1.15
N TYR A 15 -15.22 -1.23 -1.61
CA TYR A 15 -14.88 -2.52 -0.99
C TYR A 15 -13.55 -2.45 -0.27
N ALA A 16 -13.53 -2.93 0.98
CA ALA A 16 -12.27 -3.14 1.69
C ALA A 16 -11.46 -4.28 1.03
N PRO A 17 -10.13 -4.17 0.97
CA PRO A 17 -9.31 -5.24 0.42
C PRO A 17 -9.28 -6.45 1.36
N ASP A 18 -9.31 -7.67 0.80
CA ASP A 18 -9.14 -8.89 1.60
C ASP A 18 -7.72 -9.01 2.18
N LYS A 19 -6.74 -8.43 1.50
CA LYS A 19 -5.32 -8.55 1.84
C LYS A 19 -4.57 -7.26 1.61
N ILE A 20 -3.72 -6.91 2.57
CA ILE A 20 -2.81 -5.77 2.47
C ILE A 20 -1.37 -6.29 2.50
N ILE A 21 -0.53 -5.75 1.62
CA ILE A 21 0.89 -6.09 1.57
C ILE A 21 1.69 -4.89 2.06
N GLY A 22 2.42 -5.08 3.14
CA GLY A 22 3.29 -4.08 3.74
C GLY A 22 4.78 -4.48 3.75
N ASP A 23 5.63 -3.55 4.10
CA ASP A 23 7.04 -3.83 4.32
C ASP A 23 7.29 -4.39 5.74
N LYS A 24 8.56 -4.62 6.07
CA LYS A 24 8.96 -5.13 7.40
C LYS A 24 8.62 -4.19 8.57
N ALA A 25 8.31 -2.93 8.31
CA ALA A 25 7.89 -1.99 9.34
C ALA A 25 6.52 -2.35 9.91
N TYR A 26 5.70 -3.03 9.11
CA TYR A 26 4.36 -3.49 9.49
C TYR A 26 4.33 -4.88 10.12
N ASP A 27 5.48 -5.50 10.41
CA ASP A 27 5.58 -6.79 11.14
C ASP A 27 5.17 -6.59 12.61
N SER A 28 3.88 -6.74 12.87
CA SER A 28 3.27 -6.58 14.20
C SER A 28 2.09 -7.51 14.37
N ASP A 29 2.25 -8.50 15.25
CA ASP A 29 1.19 -9.48 15.57
C ASP A 29 -0.09 -8.79 16.07
N LYS A 30 0.07 -7.68 16.82
CA LYS A 30 -1.07 -6.89 17.30
C LYS A 30 -1.85 -6.24 16.13
N LEU A 31 -1.14 -5.70 15.14
CA LEU A 31 -1.77 -5.11 13.95
C LEU A 31 -2.46 -6.18 13.12
N ASP A 32 -1.80 -7.33 12.93
CA ASP A 32 -2.33 -8.45 12.15
C ASP A 32 -3.64 -8.96 12.77
N GLN A 33 -3.64 -9.15 14.10
CA GLN A 33 -4.82 -9.59 14.84
C GLN A 33 -5.95 -8.55 14.76
N GLN A 34 -5.65 -7.29 14.99
CA GLN A 34 -6.63 -6.20 14.94
C GLN A 34 -7.30 -6.09 13.57
N LEU A 35 -6.52 -6.08 12.48
CA LEU A 35 -7.06 -6.00 11.11
C LEU A 35 -7.90 -7.24 10.76
N SER A 36 -7.49 -8.42 11.21
CA SER A 36 -8.22 -9.66 10.97
C SER A 36 -9.55 -9.70 11.72
N GLU A 37 -9.56 -9.32 13.00
CA GLU A 37 -10.76 -9.38 13.86
C GLU A 37 -11.77 -8.27 13.56
N GLU A 38 -11.28 -7.03 13.37
CA GLU A 38 -12.17 -5.87 13.20
C GLU A 38 -12.64 -5.69 11.75
N ARG A 39 -11.82 -6.10 10.76
CA ARG A 39 -12.08 -5.79 9.35
C ARG A 39 -12.01 -7.00 8.41
N GLY A 40 -11.62 -8.17 8.90
CA GLY A 40 -11.41 -9.35 8.07
C GLY A 40 -10.28 -9.23 7.04
N ILE A 41 -9.32 -8.32 7.29
CA ILE A 41 -8.20 -8.01 6.38
C ILE A 41 -6.96 -8.78 6.82
N GLU A 42 -6.37 -9.54 5.91
CA GLU A 42 -5.11 -10.24 6.13
C GLU A 42 -3.92 -9.34 5.80
N MET A 43 -3.08 -9.05 6.82
CA MET A 43 -1.82 -8.32 6.61
C MET A 43 -0.70 -9.27 6.21
N ILE A 44 -0.02 -8.99 5.12
CA ILE A 44 1.14 -9.74 4.63
C ILE A 44 2.37 -8.85 4.71
N ALA A 45 3.24 -9.12 5.67
CA ALA A 45 4.50 -8.40 5.85
C ALA A 45 5.62 -9.37 6.20
N PRO A 46 6.83 -9.22 5.61
CA PRO A 46 7.96 -10.06 5.99
C PRO A 46 8.41 -9.74 7.41
N HIS A 47 8.81 -10.77 8.15
CA HIS A 47 9.30 -10.61 9.51
C HIS A 47 10.60 -9.80 9.58
N ARG A 48 10.72 -9.02 10.66
CA ARG A 48 11.95 -8.29 10.97
C ARG A 48 13.09 -9.26 11.31
N LYS A 49 14.31 -8.87 10.97
CA LYS A 49 15.51 -9.59 11.46
C LYS A 49 15.54 -9.54 13.00
N GLY A 50 15.81 -10.69 13.62
CA GLY A 50 15.87 -10.78 15.10
C GLY A 50 14.52 -10.92 15.80
N ARG A 51 13.43 -11.25 15.07
CA ARG A 51 12.15 -11.58 15.69
C ARG A 51 12.32 -12.76 16.67
N LYS A 52 11.95 -12.54 17.92
CA LYS A 52 12.01 -13.57 18.99
C LYS A 52 10.77 -14.47 19.02
N ARG A 53 9.67 -14.04 18.39
CA ARG A 53 8.39 -14.75 18.35
C ARG A 53 8.33 -15.75 17.18
N PRO A 54 7.49 -16.79 17.24
CA PRO A 54 7.28 -17.71 16.13
C PRO A 54 6.87 -16.99 14.85
N ARG A 55 7.21 -17.58 13.70
CA ARG A 55 6.82 -17.04 12.39
C ARG A 55 5.33 -17.28 12.19
N THR A 56 4.60 -16.23 11.86
CA THR A 56 3.17 -16.25 11.54
C THR A 56 2.91 -16.21 10.04
N GLN A 57 3.91 -15.80 9.23
CA GLN A 57 3.79 -15.67 7.79
C GLN A 57 4.28 -16.91 7.06
N ASP A 58 3.44 -17.46 6.18
CA ASP A 58 3.77 -18.57 5.30
C ASP A 58 4.53 -18.08 4.04
N GLY A 59 5.44 -18.91 3.52
CA GLY A 59 6.15 -18.65 2.28
C GLY A 59 5.25 -18.48 1.05
N ARG A 60 4.06 -19.08 1.05
CA ARG A 60 3.04 -18.90 0.01
C ARG A 60 2.48 -17.47 -0.01
N LYS A 61 2.20 -16.91 1.18
CA LYS A 61 1.72 -15.54 1.34
C LYS A 61 2.81 -14.54 0.95
N LEU A 62 4.05 -14.78 1.34
CA LEU A 62 5.20 -13.94 1.01
C LEU A 62 5.54 -13.91 -0.50
N ARG A 63 5.04 -14.84 -1.32
CA ARG A 63 5.15 -14.72 -2.79
C ARG A 63 4.43 -13.48 -3.31
N ARG A 64 3.33 -13.08 -2.69
CA ARG A 64 2.62 -11.85 -3.04
C ARG A 64 3.45 -10.60 -2.70
N TYR A 65 4.17 -10.62 -1.61
CA TYR A 65 5.11 -9.56 -1.25
C TYR A 65 6.19 -9.34 -2.33
N LYS A 66 6.68 -10.41 -2.97
CA LYS A 66 7.66 -10.29 -4.06
C LYS A 66 7.14 -9.50 -5.27
N ARG A 67 5.82 -9.35 -5.42
CA ARG A 67 5.20 -8.56 -6.49
C ARG A 67 5.07 -7.07 -6.16
N ARG A 68 5.53 -6.63 -4.99
CA ARG A 68 5.48 -5.23 -4.55
C ARG A 68 6.22 -4.27 -5.50
N TRP A 69 7.20 -4.77 -6.24
CA TRP A 69 7.89 -3.99 -7.27
C TRP A 69 6.94 -3.32 -8.29
N LYS A 70 5.72 -3.85 -8.47
CA LYS A 70 4.72 -3.23 -9.35
C LYS A 70 4.30 -1.84 -8.86
N VAL A 71 4.16 -1.68 -7.55
CA VAL A 71 3.83 -0.39 -6.94
C VAL A 71 5.01 0.56 -7.04
N GLU A 72 6.22 0.07 -6.79
CA GLU A 72 7.45 0.85 -6.93
C GLU A 72 7.63 1.33 -8.38
N ARG A 73 7.33 0.48 -9.35
CA ARG A 73 7.34 0.85 -10.78
C ARG A 73 6.29 1.91 -11.11
N LEU A 74 5.09 1.82 -10.55
CA LEU A 74 4.06 2.85 -10.72
C LEU A 74 4.56 4.20 -10.20
N PHE A 75 5.14 4.23 -9.01
CA PHE A 75 5.73 5.45 -8.46
C PHE A 75 6.85 6.00 -9.34
N ALA A 76 7.72 5.15 -9.86
CA ALA A 76 8.75 5.57 -10.79
C ALA A 76 8.17 6.21 -12.07
N TRP A 77 7.08 5.68 -12.59
CA TRP A 77 6.38 6.27 -13.73
C TRP A 77 5.73 7.60 -13.41
N LEU A 78 5.12 7.72 -12.22
CA LEU A 78 4.51 8.98 -11.76
C LEU A 78 5.55 10.08 -11.57
N GLN A 79 6.79 9.73 -11.20
CA GLN A 79 7.90 10.69 -11.08
C GLN A 79 8.31 11.34 -12.41
N ASN A 80 7.89 10.79 -13.56
CA ASN A 80 8.09 11.45 -14.85
C ASN A 80 7.19 12.69 -15.04
N PHE A 81 6.18 12.87 -14.21
CA PHE A 81 5.31 14.04 -14.22
C PHE A 81 5.84 15.11 -13.26
N ARG A 82 6.30 16.23 -13.81
CA ARG A 82 6.93 17.31 -13.02
C ARG A 82 6.06 17.78 -11.86
N ARG A 83 4.74 17.91 -12.06
CA ARG A 83 3.81 18.37 -11.01
C ARG A 83 3.59 17.36 -9.88
N LEU A 84 3.96 16.11 -10.07
CA LEU A 84 3.93 15.08 -9.03
C LEU A 84 5.23 14.98 -8.26
N VAL A 85 6.35 15.28 -8.90
CA VAL A 85 7.69 15.32 -8.26
C VAL A 85 7.80 16.54 -7.35
N VAL A 86 7.41 17.71 -7.85
CA VAL A 86 7.34 18.96 -7.10
C VAL A 86 5.88 19.29 -6.86
N ARG A 87 5.47 19.26 -5.60
CA ARG A 87 4.10 19.58 -5.23
C ARG A 87 3.87 21.08 -5.29
N TYR A 88 3.11 21.52 -6.30
CA TYR A 88 2.67 22.92 -6.42
C TYR A 88 1.30 23.16 -5.78
N GLU A 89 0.48 22.13 -5.64
CA GLU A 89 -0.86 22.20 -5.10
C GLU A 89 -0.82 22.35 -3.58
N TYR A 90 -1.42 23.43 -3.08
CA TYR A 90 -1.55 23.68 -1.65
C TYR A 90 -2.50 22.69 -0.99
N HIS A 91 -3.67 22.47 -1.59
CA HIS A 91 -4.66 21.54 -1.08
C HIS A 91 -4.32 20.09 -1.44
N ALA A 92 -4.42 19.19 -0.47
CA ALA A 92 -4.14 17.76 -0.67
C ALA A 92 -5.04 17.12 -1.71
N GLU A 93 -6.30 17.54 -1.78
CA GLU A 93 -7.30 17.05 -2.73
C GLU A 93 -6.90 17.35 -4.18
N ASN A 94 -6.40 18.56 -4.45
CA ASN A 94 -5.93 18.95 -5.77
C ASN A 94 -4.69 18.16 -6.16
N PHE A 95 -3.75 17.94 -5.22
CA PHE A 95 -2.59 17.09 -5.46
C PHE A 95 -3.00 15.66 -5.78
N LEU A 96 -3.96 15.12 -5.04
CA LEU A 96 -4.52 13.80 -5.30
C LEU A 96 -5.15 13.72 -6.69
N GLY A 97 -5.91 14.73 -7.11
CA GLY A 97 -6.45 14.84 -8.47
C GLY A 97 -5.37 14.77 -9.53
N MET A 98 -4.24 15.43 -9.32
CA MET A 98 -3.07 15.36 -10.23
C MET A 98 -2.45 13.96 -10.26
N VAL A 99 -2.36 13.26 -9.12
CA VAL A 99 -1.89 11.87 -9.06
C VAL A 99 -2.82 10.95 -9.88
N LEU A 100 -4.12 11.10 -9.71
CA LEU A 100 -5.12 10.31 -10.45
C LEU A 100 -5.05 10.57 -11.97
N LEU A 101 -4.85 11.81 -12.40
CA LEU A 101 -4.62 12.15 -13.80
C LEU A 101 -3.34 11.49 -14.34
N GLY A 102 -2.26 11.48 -13.55
CA GLY A 102 -1.03 10.79 -13.90
C GLY A 102 -1.23 9.29 -14.09
N CYS A 103 -1.97 8.65 -13.17
CA CYS A 103 -2.34 7.24 -13.28
C CYS A 103 -3.18 6.97 -14.54
N ALA A 104 -4.19 7.80 -14.81
CA ALA A 104 -5.03 7.67 -16.00
C ALA A 104 -4.20 7.79 -17.29
N LYS A 105 -3.27 8.74 -17.36
CA LYS A 105 -2.38 8.89 -18.51
C LYS A 105 -1.46 7.68 -18.71
N ILE A 106 -0.96 7.08 -17.61
CA ILE A 106 -0.16 5.86 -17.70
C ILE A 106 -1.00 4.71 -18.25
N LEU A 107 -2.23 4.53 -17.74
CA LEU A 107 -3.14 3.47 -18.19
C LEU A 107 -3.50 3.61 -19.66
N LEU A 108 -3.75 4.82 -20.14
CA LEU A 108 -4.09 5.09 -21.54
C LEU A 108 -2.98 4.68 -22.53
N ARG A 109 -1.74 4.50 -22.09
CA ARG A 109 -0.66 3.98 -22.95
C ARG A 109 -0.83 2.51 -23.30
N PHE A 110 -1.65 1.77 -22.55
CA PHE A 110 -1.89 0.33 -22.75
C PHE A 110 -3.19 0.05 -23.50
N PHE A 111 -3.92 1.08 -23.86
CA PHE A 111 -5.09 1.04 -24.69
C PHE A 111 -4.81 1.74 -26.03
#